data_b864b53e85f3240ea83e8348c1faeda9
#
_entry.id   b864b53e85f3240ea83e8348c1faeda9
#
_cell.length_a   1.000
_cell.length_b   1.000
_cell.length_c   1.000
_cell.angle_alpha   90.00
_cell.angle_beta   90.00
_cell.angle_gamma   90.00
#
_symmetry.space_group_name_H-M   'P 1'
#
loop_
_entity.id
_entity.type
_entity.pdbx_description
1 polymer ?
#
loop_
_entity_poly.entity_id
_entity_poly.type
_entity_poly.pdbx_seq_one_letter_code
_entity_poly.pdbx_strand_id
1 'polypeptide(L)'
;MTTTTSNADQDQSRCEAADAGPAAASPPREDHWDQEDGTGLYGPRGWTVRAGVWRELARCRDELRSTVIPAEFGHNPRGLITEEGAPQEDYTPYHDLGPGVARRLLDILPPAQLDDRQNLAPTLGALLHACAGAEGRVRLSGYAIGPQRPDERITVEGLWIEDRDLLTVEISDVHDEFCGCLVLWDTVRSRYELNAEAMPGEIRTVRRHWSHGPLGTWLWWD
;
A
#
# COMPACT_ATOMS: atom_id res chain seq x y z
N MET A 1 42.07 -43.66 -54.76
CA MET A 1 42.52 -44.74 -53.87
C MET A 1 41.77 -44.61 -52.59
N THR A 2 40.95 -45.56 -52.36
CA THR A 2 40.48 -46.27 -51.17
C THR A 2 39.65 -45.51 -50.19
N THR A 3 38.35 -45.57 -50.29
CA THR A 3 37.36 -46.35 -49.51
C THR A 3 37.69 -46.60 -48.04
N THR A 4 36.82 -46.19 -47.15
CA THR A 4 36.21 -47.11 -46.21
C THR A 4 34.97 -46.45 -45.52
N THR A 5 33.85 -47.09 -45.71
CA THR A 5 32.57 -47.03 -45.02
C THR A 5 32.68 -47.58 -43.61
N SER A 6 32.00 -47.00 -42.63
CA SER A 6 31.53 -47.76 -41.47
C SER A 6 30.20 -47.20 -40.95
N ASN A 7 29.23 -48.07 -41.00
CA ASN A 7 27.95 -48.08 -40.33
C ASN A 7 28.15 -48.16 -38.81
N ALA A 8 27.33 -47.46 -38.05
CA ALA A 8 26.84 -47.90 -36.73
C ALA A 8 25.63 -47.08 -36.35
N ASP A 9 24.55 -47.73 -36.41
CA ASP A 9 23.58 -48.07 -35.36
C ASP A 9 22.70 -46.92 -34.85
N GLN A 10 21.49 -47.00 -35.32
CA GLN A 10 20.30 -46.37 -34.77
C GLN A 10 19.92 -47.09 -33.49
N ASP A 11 20.05 -46.40 -32.34
CA ASP A 11 19.36 -46.81 -31.13
C ASP A 11 18.14 -45.89 -30.92
N GLN A 12 16.98 -46.45 -31.27
CA GLN A 12 15.67 -45.84 -31.02
C GLN A 12 15.28 -46.10 -29.58
N SER A 13 15.66 -45.21 -28.68
CA SER A 13 15.11 -45.17 -27.34
C SER A 13 13.74 -44.48 -27.37
N ARG A 14 12.71 -45.29 -27.33
CA ARG A 14 11.30 -44.93 -27.10
C ARG A 14 11.19 -44.31 -25.72
N CYS A 15 10.99 -42.98 -25.63
CA CYS A 15 10.46 -42.36 -24.45
C CYS A 15 8.95 -42.64 -24.38
N GLU A 16 8.56 -43.53 -23.49
CA GLU A 16 7.18 -43.71 -23.06
C GLU A 16 6.72 -42.41 -22.36
N ALA A 17 5.71 -41.79 -22.94
CA ALA A 17 5.01 -40.67 -22.34
C ALA A 17 4.26 -41.19 -21.09
N ALA A 18 4.77 -40.86 -19.92
CA ALA A 18 4.03 -41.06 -18.69
C ALA A 18 2.78 -40.16 -18.71
N ASP A 19 1.63 -40.83 -18.70
CA ASP A 19 0.31 -40.24 -18.56
C ASP A 19 0.25 -39.51 -17.21
N ALA A 20 0.45 -38.20 -17.22
CA ALA A 20 0.26 -37.33 -16.05
C ALA A 20 -1.25 -37.20 -15.86
N GLY A 21 -1.81 -38.01 -14.98
CA GLY A 21 -3.17 -37.87 -14.52
C GLY A 21 -3.46 -36.44 -14.03
N PRO A 22 -4.73 -36.01 -14.02
CA PRO A 22 -5.10 -34.65 -13.66
C PRO A 22 -4.54 -34.30 -12.26
N ALA A 23 -3.73 -33.24 -12.20
CA ALA A 23 -3.22 -32.72 -10.95
C ALA A 23 -4.41 -32.49 -10.00
N ALA A 24 -4.42 -33.19 -8.89
CA ALA A 24 -5.42 -33.01 -7.84
C ALA A 24 -5.39 -31.52 -7.46
N ALA A 25 -6.53 -30.85 -7.64
CA ALA A 25 -6.71 -29.48 -7.16
C ALA A 25 -6.37 -29.47 -5.68
N SER A 26 -5.42 -28.62 -5.28
CA SER A 26 -5.11 -28.41 -3.88
C SER A 26 -6.41 -28.04 -3.16
N PRO A 27 -6.71 -28.63 -2.00
CA PRO A 27 -7.91 -28.24 -1.24
C PRO A 27 -7.85 -26.73 -1.00
N PRO A 28 -9.02 -26.05 -1.01
CA PRO A 28 -9.08 -24.64 -0.66
C PRO A 28 -8.36 -24.48 0.68
N ARG A 29 -7.45 -23.50 0.77
CA ARG A 29 -6.85 -23.12 2.03
C ARG A 29 -7.99 -22.69 2.93
N GLU A 30 -8.28 -23.48 3.95
CA GLU A 30 -9.15 -23.06 5.04
C GLU A 30 -8.53 -21.79 5.61
N ASP A 31 -9.32 -20.70 5.60
CA ASP A 31 -8.91 -19.42 6.15
C ASP A 31 -8.72 -19.59 7.66
N HIS A 32 -7.51 -19.97 8.06
CA HIS A 32 -7.16 -20.36 9.44
C HIS A 32 -7.24 -19.20 10.45
N TRP A 33 -7.51 -17.96 9.98
CA TRP A 33 -7.78 -16.81 10.85
C TRP A 33 -9.23 -16.74 11.36
N ASP A 34 -10.14 -17.57 10.84
CA ASP A 34 -11.49 -17.71 11.38
C ASP A 34 -11.54 -18.53 12.68
N GLN A 35 -10.42 -19.08 13.12
CA GLN A 35 -10.33 -19.72 14.42
C GLN A 35 -10.37 -18.66 15.53
N GLU A 36 -11.39 -18.77 16.39
CA GLU A 36 -11.81 -17.82 17.42
C GLU A 36 -10.76 -17.45 18.50
N ASP A 37 -9.54 -17.98 18.45
CA ASP A 37 -8.52 -17.88 19.52
C ASP A 37 -7.52 -16.73 19.35
N GLY A 38 -7.70 -15.83 18.41
CA GLY A 38 -6.77 -14.72 18.16
C GLY A 38 -7.37 -13.35 18.40
N THR A 39 -7.12 -12.75 19.56
CA THR A 39 -7.26 -11.29 19.72
C THR A 39 -6.13 -10.60 18.95
N GLY A 40 -6.50 -9.81 17.94
CA GLY A 40 -5.57 -8.86 17.31
C GLY A 40 -5.56 -7.52 18.05
N LEU A 41 -4.75 -6.60 17.57
CA LEU A 41 -4.52 -5.31 18.23
C LEU A 41 -5.80 -4.44 18.33
N TYR A 42 -6.69 -4.51 17.32
CA TYR A 42 -7.92 -3.68 17.25
C TYR A 42 -9.21 -4.49 17.13
N GLY A 43 -9.14 -5.78 17.31
CA GLY A 43 -10.29 -6.67 17.24
C GLY A 43 -9.89 -8.13 17.03
N PRO A 44 -10.86 -9.03 16.87
CA PRO A 44 -10.56 -10.42 16.53
C PRO A 44 -9.79 -10.52 15.21
N ARG A 45 -8.85 -11.43 15.09
CA ARG A 45 -8.07 -11.64 13.85
C ARG A 45 -9.00 -11.78 12.65
N GLY A 46 -8.58 -11.23 11.50
CA GLY A 46 -9.42 -11.15 10.31
C GLY A 46 -10.39 -9.97 10.29
N TRP A 47 -10.33 -9.09 11.28
CA TRP A 47 -11.22 -7.92 11.32
C TRP A 47 -11.09 -7.02 10.09
N THR A 48 -9.87 -6.85 9.53
CA THR A 48 -9.66 -6.05 8.31
C THR A 48 -10.36 -6.65 7.10
N VAL A 49 -10.41 -7.97 7.00
CA VAL A 49 -11.12 -8.69 5.93
C VAL A 49 -12.63 -8.52 6.13
N ARG A 50 -13.15 -8.80 7.34
CA ARG A 50 -14.57 -8.67 7.65
C ARG A 50 -15.08 -7.24 7.47
N ALA A 51 -14.31 -6.25 7.87
CA ALA A 51 -14.63 -4.84 7.67
C ALA A 51 -14.52 -4.37 6.20
N GLY A 52 -13.91 -5.16 5.33
CA GLY A 52 -13.75 -4.81 3.91
C GLY A 52 -12.60 -3.86 3.60
N VAL A 53 -11.67 -3.66 4.53
CA VAL A 53 -10.49 -2.76 4.36
C VAL A 53 -9.72 -3.10 3.10
N TRP A 54 -9.46 -4.36 2.85
CA TRP A 54 -8.67 -4.84 1.71
C TRP A 54 -9.32 -4.55 0.36
N ARG A 55 -10.66 -4.57 0.29
CA ARG A 55 -11.40 -4.21 -0.93
C ARG A 55 -11.25 -2.73 -1.25
N GLU A 56 -11.22 -1.87 -0.22
CA GLU A 56 -11.00 -0.44 -0.42
C GLU A 56 -9.55 -0.14 -0.84
N LEU A 57 -8.56 -0.81 -0.25
CA LEU A 57 -7.16 -0.68 -0.67
C LEU A 57 -6.91 -1.21 -2.09
N ALA A 58 -7.60 -2.29 -2.49
CA ALA A 58 -7.53 -2.80 -3.85
C ALA A 58 -8.01 -1.75 -4.87
N ARG A 59 -9.09 -1.04 -4.59
CA ARG A 59 -9.59 0.06 -5.44
C ARG A 59 -8.56 1.17 -5.59
N CYS A 60 -7.92 1.59 -4.49
CA CYS A 60 -6.86 2.58 -4.51
C CYS A 60 -5.70 2.15 -5.42
N ARG A 61 -5.27 0.89 -5.33
CA ARG A 61 -4.20 0.34 -6.16
C ARG A 61 -4.58 0.27 -7.65
N ASP A 62 -5.82 -0.07 -7.96
CA ASP A 62 -6.31 -0.16 -9.34
C ASP A 62 -6.42 1.24 -9.97
N GLU A 63 -6.87 2.24 -9.22
CA GLU A 63 -6.88 3.64 -9.64
C GLU A 63 -5.46 4.12 -9.95
N LEU A 64 -4.49 3.84 -9.09
CA LEU A 64 -3.09 4.21 -9.29
C LEU A 64 -2.50 3.52 -10.52
N ARG A 65 -2.76 2.23 -10.71
CA ARG A 65 -2.30 1.48 -11.89
C ARG A 65 -2.84 2.03 -13.20
N SER A 66 -4.11 2.38 -13.23
CA SER A 66 -4.75 2.92 -14.44
C SER A 66 -4.20 4.28 -14.85
N THR A 67 -3.66 5.04 -13.89
CA THR A 67 -3.21 6.42 -14.13
C THR A 67 -1.69 6.57 -14.29
N VAL A 68 -0.90 5.66 -13.72
CA VAL A 68 0.54 5.91 -13.50
C VAL A 68 1.44 4.85 -14.13
N ILE A 69 1.03 3.58 -14.15
CA ILE A 69 1.89 2.48 -14.61
C ILE A 69 1.51 2.12 -16.04
N PRO A 70 2.34 2.46 -17.06
CA PRO A 70 2.12 1.97 -18.41
C PRO A 70 2.06 0.44 -18.43
N ALA A 71 1.16 -0.10 -19.25
CA ALA A 71 0.92 -1.54 -19.38
C ALA A 71 2.18 -2.35 -19.72
N GLU A 72 3.17 -1.72 -20.33
CA GLU A 72 4.45 -2.30 -20.74
C GLU A 72 5.42 -2.64 -19.60
N PHE A 73 5.23 -2.08 -18.39
CA PHE A 73 6.10 -2.35 -17.24
C PHE A 73 5.74 -3.62 -16.43
N GLY A 74 5.00 -4.53 -17.03
CA GLY A 74 4.75 -5.86 -16.49
C GLY A 74 4.06 -5.80 -15.12
N HIS A 75 2.79 -6.06 -15.12
CA HIS A 75 2.03 -6.12 -13.87
C HIS A 75 2.46 -7.33 -13.07
N ASN A 76 2.69 -7.15 -11.78
CA ASN A 76 2.58 -8.28 -10.87
C ASN A 76 1.19 -8.90 -11.11
N PRO A 77 1.09 -10.10 -11.68
CA PRO A 77 -0.20 -10.72 -12.03
C PRO A 77 -1.02 -11.07 -10.78
N ARG A 78 -0.39 -11.02 -9.60
CA ARG A 78 -1.08 -11.29 -8.33
C ARG A 78 -1.90 -10.07 -7.95
N GLY A 79 -3.20 -10.26 -7.80
CA GLY A 79 -4.09 -9.26 -7.21
C GLY A 79 -3.63 -8.88 -5.79
N LEU A 80 -4.17 -7.82 -5.25
CA LEU A 80 -3.96 -7.46 -3.85
C LEU A 80 -4.71 -8.40 -2.91
N ILE A 81 -5.86 -8.85 -3.37
CA ILE A 81 -6.81 -9.67 -2.61
C ILE A 81 -7.19 -10.92 -3.39
N THR A 82 -7.64 -11.94 -2.66
CA THR A 82 -8.29 -13.14 -3.19
C THR A 82 -9.74 -12.82 -3.63
N GLU A 83 -10.44 -13.79 -4.22
CA GLU A 83 -11.86 -13.66 -4.58
C GLU A 83 -12.73 -13.40 -3.33
N GLU A 84 -12.35 -13.96 -2.18
CA GLU A 84 -13.04 -13.78 -0.89
C GLU A 84 -12.75 -12.39 -0.28
N GLY A 85 -11.78 -11.65 -0.81
CA GLY A 85 -11.41 -10.32 -0.34
C GLY A 85 -10.36 -10.31 0.77
N ALA A 86 -9.64 -11.41 0.96
CA ALA A 86 -8.52 -11.52 1.88
C ALA A 86 -7.21 -11.04 1.22
N PRO A 87 -6.23 -10.51 1.98
CA PRO A 87 -4.95 -10.12 1.41
C PRO A 87 -4.11 -11.34 1.03
N GLN A 88 -3.39 -11.24 -0.10
CA GLN A 88 -2.47 -12.29 -0.53
C GLN A 88 -1.17 -12.31 0.27
N GLU A 89 -0.77 -11.17 0.80
CA GLU A 89 0.46 -10.99 1.59
C GLU A 89 0.12 -10.40 2.97
N ASP A 90 0.92 -10.70 3.97
CA ASP A 90 0.73 -10.23 5.35
C ASP A 90 1.10 -8.74 5.54
N TYR A 91 1.94 -8.20 4.65
CA TYR A 91 2.33 -6.79 4.58
C TYR A 91 2.10 -6.26 3.18
N THR A 92 1.33 -5.18 3.07
CA THR A 92 0.98 -4.61 1.77
C THR A 92 1.08 -3.08 1.81
N PRO A 93 2.07 -2.49 1.11
CA PRO A 93 2.14 -1.05 0.96
C PRO A 93 1.03 -0.55 0.02
N TYR A 94 0.54 0.66 0.30
CA TYR A 94 -0.35 1.39 -0.57
C TYR A 94 0.11 2.84 -0.74
N HIS A 95 -0.23 3.44 -1.88
CA HIS A 95 0.15 4.79 -2.23
C HIS A 95 -1.05 5.53 -2.81
N ASP A 96 -1.01 6.87 -2.71
CA ASP A 96 -1.97 7.76 -3.36
C ASP A 96 -3.45 7.51 -2.96
N LEU A 97 -3.69 7.05 -1.74
CA LEU A 97 -5.03 6.88 -1.20
C LEU A 97 -5.78 8.22 -1.24
N GLY A 98 -6.91 8.23 -1.92
CA GLY A 98 -7.70 9.44 -2.17
C GLY A 98 -8.94 9.58 -1.29
N PRO A 99 -9.69 10.69 -1.44
CA PRO A 99 -10.79 11.07 -0.54
C PRO A 99 -11.94 10.06 -0.52
N GLY A 100 -12.19 9.37 -1.61
CA GLY A 100 -13.25 8.35 -1.68
C GLY A 100 -12.96 7.15 -0.78
N VAL A 101 -11.72 6.66 -0.82
CA VAL A 101 -11.27 5.54 0.04
C VAL A 101 -11.16 6.01 1.49
N ALA A 102 -10.62 7.22 1.73
CA ALA A 102 -10.51 7.79 3.08
C ALA A 102 -11.88 7.85 3.79
N ARG A 103 -12.94 8.32 3.13
CA ARG A 103 -14.30 8.35 3.69
C ARG A 103 -14.79 6.96 4.06
N ARG A 104 -14.62 5.97 3.18
CA ARG A 104 -15.03 4.60 3.49
C ARG A 104 -14.24 3.96 4.62
N LEU A 105 -12.94 4.24 4.72
CA LEU A 105 -12.13 3.78 5.84
C LEU A 105 -12.60 4.39 7.17
N LEU A 106 -12.97 5.68 7.20
CA LEU A 106 -13.56 6.30 8.38
C LEU A 106 -14.85 5.62 8.84
N ASP A 107 -15.65 5.11 7.90
CA ASP A 107 -16.92 4.43 8.20
C ASP A 107 -16.74 3.00 8.72
N ILE A 108 -15.64 2.31 8.35
CA ILE A 108 -15.49 0.87 8.61
C ILE A 108 -14.40 0.53 9.64
N LEU A 109 -13.47 1.45 9.94
CA LEU A 109 -12.39 1.19 10.88
C LEU A 109 -12.88 1.29 12.33
N PRO A 110 -12.38 0.41 13.23
CA PRO A 110 -12.66 0.50 14.64
C PRO A 110 -12.18 1.84 15.23
N PRO A 111 -12.90 2.44 16.21
CA PRO A 111 -12.47 3.67 16.86
C PRO A 111 -11.04 3.59 17.42
N ALA A 112 -10.67 2.48 18.05
CA ALA A 112 -9.33 2.29 18.59
C ALA A 112 -8.23 2.35 17.50
N GLN A 113 -8.52 1.90 16.27
CA GLN A 113 -7.60 2.03 15.14
C GLN A 113 -7.55 3.47 14.61
N LEU A 114 -8.68 4.19 14.62
CA LEU A 114 -8.72 5.60 14.20
C LEU A 114 -7.98 6.51 15.18
N ASP A 115 -7.97 6.17 16.46
CA ASP A 115 -7.27 6.90 17.52
C ASP A 115 -5.78 6.58 17.60
N ASP A 116 -5.34 5.51 16.92
CA ASP A 116 -3.93 5.11 16.88
C ASP A 116 -3.12 5.96 15.90
N ARG A 117 -1.81 5.95 16.10
CA ARG A 117 -0.84 6.67 15.27
C ARG A 117 0.39 5.84 14.99
N GLN A 118 0.95 6.04 13.83
CA GLN A 118 2.26 5.48 13.48
C GLN A 118 3.34 6.43 13.98
N ASN A 119 4.24 5.95 14.82
CA ASN A 119 5.26 6.79 15.45
C ASN A 119 4.63 8.03 16.14
N LEU A 120 5.12 9.20 15.91
CA LEU A 120 4.58 10.45 16.45
C LEU A 120 3.73 11.23 15.43
N ALA A 121 3.27 10.56 14.37
CA ALA A 121 2.40 11.11 13.33
C ALA A 121 1.04 11.55 13.88
N PRO A 122 0.21 12.24 13.10
CA PRO A 122 -1.19 12.41 13.42
C PRO A 122 -1.90 11.05 13.57
N THR A 123 -2.98 11.01 14.33
CA THR A 123 -3.82 9.80 14.40
C THR A 123 -4.31 9.42 13.01
N LEU A 124 -4.55 8.13 12.79
CA LEU A 124 -5.09 7.63 11.52
C LEU A 124 -6.40 8.35 11.16
N GLY A 125 -7.27 8.57 12.15
CA GLY A 125 -8.52 9.32 11.96
C GLY A 125 -8.28 10.74 11.48
N ALA A 126 -7.36 11.50 12.08
CA ALA A 126 -7.03 12.86 11.66
C ALA A 126 -6.52 12.90 10.19
N LEU A 127 -5.65 11.96 9.81
CA LEU A 127 -5.13 11.86 8.44
C LEU A 127 -6.23 11.51 7.42
N LEU A 128 -7.11 10.57 7.78
CA LEU A 128 -8.24 10.20 6.92
C LEU A 128 -9.25 11.36 6.77
N HIS A 129 -9.54 12.11 7.84
CA HIS A 129 -10.40 13.29 7.78
C HIS A 129 -9.79 14.39 6.91
N ALA A 130 -8.50 14.68 7.05
CA ALA A 130 -7.78 15.62 6.20
C ALA A 130 -7.88 15.23 4.72
N CYS A 131 -7.66 13.96 4.39
CA CYS A 131 -7.78 13.45 3.03
C CYS A 131 -9.22 13.53 2.50
N ALA A 132 -10.20 13.12 3.30
CA ALA A 132 -11.61 13.09 2.92
C ALA A 132 -12.18 14.50 2.65
N GLY A 133 -11.73 15.51 3.40
CA GLY A 133 -12.19 16.90 3.32
C GLY A 133 -11.47 17.77 2.29
N ALA A 134 -10.30 17.38 1.84
CA ALA A 134 -9.43 18.21 0.99
C ALA A 134 -9.75 18.15 -0.53
N GLU A 135 -10.87 17.57 -0.95
CA GLU A 135 -11.31 17.54 -2.36
C GLU A 135 -10.26 17.00 -3.34
N GLY A 136 -9.45 16.05 -2.89
CA GLY A 136 -8.41 15.40 -3.69
C GLY A 136 -7.04 16.07 -3.65
N ARG A 137 -6.89 17.20 -2.96
CA ARG A 137 -5.59 17.87 -2.77
C ARG A 137 -4.68 17.13 -1.79
N VAL A 138 -5.24 16.30 -0.92
CA VAL A 138 -4.49 15.46 0.03
C VAL A 138 -4.54 14.01 -0.40
N ARG A 139 -3.39 13.35 -0.36
CA ARG A 139 -3.22 11.93 -0.65
C ARG A 139 -2.40 11.27 0.46
N LEU A 140 -2.74 10.04 0.79
CA LEU A 140 -2.10 9.29 1.84
C LEU A 140 -1.34 8.10 1.28
N SER A 141 -0.22 7.77 1.93
CA SER A 141 0.57 6.57 1.65
C SER A 141 0.93 5.87 2.95
N GLY A 142 1.03 4.55 2.90
CA GLY A 142 1.32 3.75 4.07
C GLY A 142 1.27 2.27 3.76
N TYR A 143 0.94 1.45 4.74
CA TYR A 143 0.81 0.01 4.57
C TYR A 143 -0.34 -0.57 5.39
N ALA A 144 -0.72 -1.78 5.05
CA ALA A 144 -1.65 -2.58 5.82
C ALA A 144 -1.02 -3.92 6.17
N ILE A 145 -1.32 -4.40 7.39
CA ILE A 145 -0.92 -5.71 7.90
C ILE A 145 -2.15 -6.60 7.93
N GLY A 146 -2.01 -7.76 7.33
CA GLY A 146 -3.09 -8.73 7.16
C GLY A 146 -3.33 -9.62 8.39
N PRO A 147 -4.42 -10.43 8.34
CA PRO A 147 -4.83 -11.31 9.43
C PRO A 147 -3.83 -12.44 9.71
N GLN A 148 -2.84 -12.65 8.84
CA GLN A 148 -1.75 -13.60 9.06
C GLN A 148 -0.88 -13.21 10.26
N ARG A 149 -0.90 -11.92 10.66
CA ARG A 149 -0.12 -11.39 11.77
C ARG A 149 -0.99 -10.96 12.94
N PRO A 150 -0.50 -11.02 14.17
CA PRO A 150 -1.24 -10.59 15.36
C PRO A 150 -1.39 -9.07 15.48
N ASP A 151 -0.55 -8.32 14.78
CA ASP A 151 -0.55 -6.86 14.72
C ASP A 151 -1.31 -6.31 13.50
N GLU A 152 -2.37 -7.02 13.09
CA GLU A 152 -3.28 -6.68 12.01
C GLU A 152 -3.80 -5.24 12.12
N ARG A 153 -3.49 -4.39 11.11
CA ARG A 153 -3.81 -2.95 11.12
C ARG A 153 -3.66 -2.30 9.75
N ILE A 154 -4.11 -1.06 9.63
CA ILE A 154 -3.75 -0.14 8.56
C ILE A 154 -2.99 1.06 9.14
N THR A 155 -1.95 1.52 8.49
CA THR A 155 -1.13 2.66 8.89
C THR A 155 -0.97 3.65 7.76
N VAL A 156 -0.88 4.94 8.12
CA VAL A 156 -0.45 6.01 7.22
C VAL A 156 0.91 6.53 7.70
N GLU A 157 1.90 6.55 6.83
CA GLU A 157 3.25 7.03 7.09
C GLU A 157 3.53 8.36 6.41
N GLY A 158 2.83 8.62 5.31
CA GLY A 158 3.08 9.78 4.47
C GLY A 158 1.82 10.47 3.97
N LEU A 159 1.98 11.76 3.80
CA LEU A 159 0.97 12.71 3.37
C LEU A 159 1.52 13.55 2.22
N TRP A 160 0.84 13.58 1.09
CA TRP A 160 1.14 14.45 -0.04
C TRP A 160 0.04 15.48 -0.21
N ILE A 161 0.40 16.78 -0.37
CA ILE A 161 -0.53 17.90 -0.40
C ILE A 161 -0.29 18.77 -1.63
N GLU A 162 -1.36 19.05 -2.40
CA GLU A 162 -1.36 19.94 -3.56
C GLU A 162 -1.87 21.35 -3.17
N ASP A 163 -1.15 22.04 -2.31
CA ASP A 163 -1.43 23.44 -1.97
C ASP A 163 -0.34 24.35 -2.55
N ARG A 164 -0.72 25.26 -3.44
CA ARG A 164 0.23 26.09 -4.18
C ARG A 164 1.04 27.03 -3.29
N ASP A 165 0.45 27.54 -2.22
CA ASP A 165 1.11 28.44 -1.29
C ASP A 165 2.20 27.71 -0.48
N LEU A 166 2.04 26.41 -0.19
CA LEU A 166 3.08 25.61 0.47
C LEU A 166 4.32 25.47 -0.41
N LEU A 167 4.16 25.47 -1.73
CA LEU A 167 5.28 25.37 -2.68
C LEU A 167 6.12 26.65 -2.75
N THR A 168 5.67 27.74 -2.14
CA THR A 168 6.43 28.99 -2.05
C THR A 168 7.35 29.03 -0.84
N VAL A 169 7.21 28.09 0.08
CA VAL A 169 8.08 27.97 1.26
C VAL A 169 9.36 27.24 0.85
N GLU A 170 10.48 27.88 1.11
CA GLU A 170 11.78 27.29 0.80
C GLU A 170 12.14 26.20 1.81
N ILE A 171 12.35 24.99 1.30
CA ILE A 171 12.77 23.82 2.07
C ILE A 171 14.22 23.53 1.73
N SER A 172 15.09 23.65 2.73
CA SER A 172 16.51 23.33 2.60
C SER A 172 16.75 21.83 2.84
N ASP A 173 17.59 21.21 2.02
CA ASP A 173 18.03 19.82 2.23
C ASP A 173 18.84 19.64 3.52
N VAL A 174 19.39 20.70 4.08
CA VAL A 174 20.22 20.70 5.30
C VAL A 174 19.39 20.92 6.56
N HIS A 175 18.16 21.39 6.44
CA HIS A 175 17.28 21.72 7.58
C HIS A 175 17.93 22.62 8.63
N ASP A 176 18.61 23.66 8.19
CA ASP A 176 19.24 24.68 9.04
C ASP A 176 18.19 25.67 9.60
N GLU A 177 18.67 26.69 10.32
CA GLU A 177 17.83 27.74 10.92
C GLU A 177 17.05 28.60 9.90
N PHE A 178 17.43 28.54 8.61
CA PHE A 178 16.76 29.24 7.51
C PHE A 178 15.74 28.35 6.79
N CYS A 179 15.66 27.04 7.12
CA CYS A 179 14.71 26.14 6.52
C CYS A 179 13.26 26.50 6.91
N GLY A 180 12.41 26.66 5.92
CA GLY A 180 10.98 26.92 6.11
C GLY A 180 10.15 25.75 6.65
N CYS A 181 10.79 24.61 6.98
CA CYS A 181 10.11 23.38 7.39
C CYS A 181 9.13 23.59 8.56
N LEU A 182 9.54 24.33 9.59
CA LEU A 182 8.70 24.57 10.76
C LEU A 182 7.47 25.41 10.40
N VAL A 183 7.65 26.47 9.62
CA VAL A 183 6.55 27.34 9.16
C VAL A 183 5.59 26.56 8.26
N LEU A 184 6.13 25.75 7.35
CA LEU A 184 5.33 24.90 6.50
C LEU A 184 4.53 23.89 7.33
N TRP A 185 5.19 23.21 8.27
CA TRP A 185 4.54 22.23 9.13
C TRP A 185 3.43 22.85 9.98
N ASP A 186 3.66 23.99 10.63
CA ASP A 186 2.64 24.69 11.44
C ASP A 186 1.44 25.09 10.57
N THR A 187 1.69 25.51 9.31
CA THR A 187 0.63 25.84 8.37
C THR A 187 -0.19 24.61 8.01
N VAL A 188 0.45 23.51 7.67
CA VAL A 188 -0.22 22.24 7.32
C VAL A 188 -0.98 21.68 8.50
N ARG A 189 -0.34 21.63 9.67
CA ARG A 189 -0.94 21.13 10.91
C ARG A 189 -2.21 21.90 11.27
N SER A 190 -2.17 23.21 11.17
CA SER A 190 -3.33 24.06 11.46
C SER A 190 -4.43 23.93 10.41
N ARG A 191 -4.07 23.94 9.11
CA ARG A 191 -5.03 23.91 7.98
C ARG A 191 -5.81 22.60 7.91
N TYR A 192 -5.15 21.49 8.21
CA TYR A 192 -5.72 20.15 8.13
C TYR A 192 -6.05 19.54 9.49
N GLU A 193 -5.99 20.33 10.57
CA GLU A 193 -6.32 19.92 11.95
C GLU A 193 -5.56 18.65 12.40
N LEU A 194 -4.28 18.57 12.04
CA LEU A 194 -3.45 17.40 12.33
C LEU A 194 -2.97 17.41 13.78
N ASN A 195 -3.21 16.32 14.49
CA ASN A 195 -2.90 16.16 15.92
C ASN A 195 -1.61 15.37 16.18
N ALA A 196 -0.58 15.54 15.32
CA ALA A 196 0.72 14.91 15.51
C ALA A 196 1.40 15.33 16.82
N GLU A 197 2.18 14.43 17.39
CA GLU A 197 3.01 14.66 18.57
C GLU A 197 4.40 15.21 18.22
N ALA A 198 4.85 14.96 16.98
CA ALA A 198 6.08 15.55 16.43
C ALA A 198 5.86 16.01 14.98
N MET A 199 6.74 16.91 14.53
CA MET A 199 6.81 17.24 13.10
C MET A 199 7.28 16.02 12.30
N PRO A 200 7.00 16.00 10.97
CA PRO A 200 7.51 14.95 10.08
C PRO A 200 9.04 14.86 10.11
N GLY A 201 9.57 13.65 10.01
CA GLY A 201 11.01 13.42 9.84
C GLY A 201 11.51 13.83 8.46
N GLU A 202 10.61 13.89 7.47
CA GLU A 202 10.92 14.34 6.12
C GLU A 202 9.85 15.30 5.61
N ILE A 203 10.28 16.45 5.06
CA ILE A 203 9.44 17.40 4.35
C ILE A 203 10.11 17.71 3.02
N ARG A 204 9.44 17.43 1.89
CA ARG A 204 9.98 17.66 0.55
C ARG A 204 8.94 18.16 -0.44
N THR A 205 9.40 18.82 -1.48
CA THR A 205 8.58 19.10 -2.66
C THR A 205 8.76 17.97 -3.68
N VAL A 206 7.71 17.20 -3.93
CA VAL A 206 7.77 16.07 -4.87
C VAL A 206 6.57 16.06 -5.81
N ARG A 207 6.73 15.44 -6.98
CA ARG A 207 5.61 15.17 -7.86
C ARG A 207 4.76 14.01 -7.31
N ARG A 208 3.44 14.11 -7.47
CA ARG A 208 2.47 13.15 -6.92
C ARG A 208 2.82 11.69 -7.20
N HIS A 209 3.34 11.41 -8.39
CA HIS A 209 3.72 10.05 -8.80
C HIS A 209 5.24 9.95 -9.03
N TRP A 210 6.03 10.68 -8.23
CA TRP A 210 7.49 10.73 -8.21
C TRP A 210 8.11 11.28 -9.51
N SER A 211 7.63 10.86 -10.69
CA SER A 211 8.18 11.27 -11.99
C SER A 211 7.26 12.20 -12.79
N HIS A 212 5.96 12.19 -12.52
CA HIS A 212 4.96 12.96 -13.25
C HIS A 212 3.79 13.36 -12.33
N GLY A 213 2.87 14.16 -12.85
CA GLY A 213 1.80 14.76 -12.06
C GLY A 213 2.18 16.12 -11.47
N PRO A 214 1.25 16.76 -10.73
CA PRO A 214 1.49 18.05 -10.11
C PRO A 214 2.57 17.96 -9.02
N LEU A 215 3.22 19.09 -8.76
CA LEU A 215 4.08 19.26 -7.60
C LEU A 215 3.20 19.42 -6.35
N GLY A 216 3.66 18.88 -5.25
CA GLY A 216 3.05 19.00 -3.94
C GLY A 216 4.07 18.85 -2.84
N THR A 217 3.63 19.06 -1.63
CA THR A 217 4.43 18.89 -0.42
C THR A 217 4.25 17.48 0.11
N TRP A 218 5.34 16.78 0.30
CA TRP A 218 5.42 15.47 0.93
C TRP A 218 5.87 15.60 2.38
N LEU A 219 5.16 14.96 3.29
CA LEU A 219 5.46 14.88 4.71
C LEU A 219 5.47 13.40 5.11
N TRP A 220 6.51 12.95 5.80
CA TRP A 220 6.66 11.55 6.19
C TRP A 220 7.17 11.41 7.62
N TRP A 221 6.61 10.43 8.34
CA TRP A 221 6.97 10.07 9.71
C TRP A 221 7.59 8.69 9.72
N ASP A 222 8.84 8.61 10.20
CA ASP A 222 9.57 7.35 10.40
C ASP A 222 9.32 6.77 11.79
#